data_802007c85d3874a9b8387a85b424ace8
#
_entry.id   802007c85d3874a9b8387a85b424ace8
#
_cell.length_a   1.000
_cell.length_b   1.000
_cell.length_c   1.000
_cell.angle_alpha   90.00
_cell.angle_beta   90.00
_cell.angle_gamma   90.00
#
_symmetry.space_group_name_H-M   'P 1'
#
loop_
_entity.id
_entity.type
_entity.pdbx_description
1 polymer ?
#
loop_
_entity_poly.entity_id
_entity_poly.type
_entity_poly.pdbx_seq_one_letter_code
_entity_poly.pdbx_strand_id
1 'polypeptide(L)'
;MTKSKNPDAKLFERIKAVYVARKASLAAERAHERKKRKVLAMPGFPKDDTIPKVINDPADFPRLTKLHRAQEAFKKKHGVHATWDALERSWRAAGKAANDAFALRARTMEGAIAKLHLARFVVGVDPEMPETGDANLSAYQNWRRPWIDNAIADVERMAKGGRS
;
A
#
# COMPACT_ATOMS: atom_id res chain seq x y z
N MET A 1 39.34 -12.23 -18.02
CA MET A 1 38.21 -11.35 -18.36
C MET A 1 37.40 -11.11 -17.09
N THR A 2 37.60 -9.98 -16.41
CA THR A 2 36.82 -9.58 -15.25
C THR A 2 35.42 -9.19 -15.71
N LYS A 3 34.38 -9.94 -15.30
CA LYS A 3 32.99 -9.58 -15.55
C LYS A 3 32.77 -8.17 -14.99
N SER A 4 32.56 -7.19 -15.85
CA SER A 4 32.15 -5.84 -15.43
C SER A 4 30.92 -5.96 -14.53
N LYS A 5 31.06 -5.60 -13.25
CA LYS A 5 29.93 -5.60 -12.31
C LYS A 5 28.92 -4.58 -12.82
N ASN A 6 27.69 -5.01 -13.05
CA ASN A 6 26.59 -4.08 -13.39
C ASN A 6 26.55 -2.95 -12.34
N PRO A 7 26.72 -1.66 -12.73
CA PRO A 7 26.76 -0.55 -11.79
C PRO A 7 25.44 -0.34 -11.03
N ASP A 8 24.32 -0.88 -11.54
CA ASP A 8 23.01 -0.81 -10.93
C ASP A 8 22.57 -2.11 -10.24
N ALA A 9 23.48 -3.10 -10.05
CA ALA A 9 23.14 -4.38 -9.44
C ALA A 9 22.40 -4.23 -8.10
N LYS A 10 22.87 -3.31 -7.24
CA LYS A 10 22.24 -3.01 -5.95
C LYS A 10 20.83 -2.41 -6.12
N LEU A 11 20.62 -1.56 -7.13
CA LEU A 11 19.32 -0.97 -7.44
C LEU A 11 18.33 -2.07 -7.87
N PHE A 12 18.72 -2.96 -8.78
CA PHE A 12 17.87 -4.07 -9.23
C PHE A 12 17.52 -5.03 -8.09
N GLU A 13 18.45 -5.28 -7.19
CA GLU A 13 18.20 -6.08 -5.98
C GLU A 13 17.14 -5.42 -5.08
N ARG A 14 17.22 -4.10 -4.87
CA ARG A 14 16.22 -3.35 -4.10
C ARG A 14 14.86 -3.30 -4.79
N ILE A 15 14.82 -3.13 -6.10
CA ILE A 15 13.59 -3.19 -6.89
C ILE A 15 12.93 -4.57 -6.71
N LYS A 16 13.68 -5.67 -6.81
CA LYS A 16 13.17 -7.02 -6.56
C LYS A 16 12.58 -7.16 -5.15
N ALA A 17 13.24 -6.61 -4.15
CA ALA A 17 12.74 -6.61 -2.77
C ALA A 17 11.40 -5.90 -2.63
N VAL A 18 11.15 -4.81 -3.37
CA VAL A 18 9.85 -4.12 -3.40
C VAL A 18 8.74 -5.02 -3.93
N TYR A 19 8.98 -5.73 -5.06
CA TYR A 19 8.00 -6.65 -5.61
C TYR A 19 7.64 -7.77 -4.63
N VAL A 20 8.64 -8.33 -3.93
CA VAL A 20 8.43 -9.37 -2.91
C VAL A 20 7.59 -8.83 -1.74
N ALA A 21 7.96 -7.66 -1.21
CA ALA A 21 7.25 -7.03 -0.11
C ALA A 21 5.81 -6.66 -0.49
N ARG A 22 5.58 -6.16 -1.71
CA ARG A 22 4.24 -5.85 -2.20
C ARG A 22 3.37 -7.11 -2.35
N LYS A 23 3.94 -8.20 -2.87
CA LYS A 23 3.23 -9.50 -2.95
C LYS A 23 2.82 -9.99 -1.56
N ALA A 24 3.69 -9.88 -0.56
CA ALA A 24 3.38 -10.21 0.83
C ALA A 24 2.25 -9.31 1.39
N SER A 25 2.28 -8.02 1.09
CA SER A 25 1.25 -7.07 1.48
C SER A 25 -0.13 -7.43 0.90
N LEU A 26 -0.21 -7.75 -0.39
CA LEU A 26 -1.46 -8.18 -1.02
C LEU A 26 -1.99 -9.50 -0.43
N ALA A 27 -1.10 -10.43 -0.06
CA ALA A 27 -1.50 -11.67 0.59
C ALA A 27 -2.07 -11.41 2.00
N ALA A 28 -1.46 -10.50 2.77
CA ALA A 28 -1.95 -10.10 4.09
C ALA A 28 -3.31 -9.38 3.99
N GLU A 29 -3.50 -8.52 3.00
CA GLU A 29 -4.77 -7.84 2.73
C GLU A 29 -5.89 -8.83 2.45
N ARG A 30 -5.66 -9.77 1.54
CA ARG A 30 -6.62 -10.84 1.23
C ARG A 30 -6.93 -11.71 2.46
N ALA A 31 -5.94 -11.98 3.31
CA ALA A 31 -6.13 -12.74 4.55
C ALA A 31 -7.00 -11.95 5.55
N HIS A 32 -6.73 -10.64 5.71
CA HIS A 32 -7.51 -9.76 6.57
C HIS A 32 -8.96 -9.67 6.09
N GLU A 33 -9.20 -9.40 4.81
CA GLU A 33 -10.55 -9.30 4.26
C GLU A 33 -11.34 -10.62 4.38
N ARG A 34 -10.71 -11.77 4.12
CA ARG A 34 -11.35 -13.07 4.35
C ARG A 34 -11.73 -13.27 5.81
N LYS A 35 -10.83 -12.92 6.74
CA LYS A 35 -11.08 -13.05 8.19
C LYS A 35 -12.21 -12.13 8.62
N LYS A 36 -12.18 -10.87 8.19
CA LYS A 36 -13.21 -9.86 8.49
C LYS A 36 -14.58 -10.32 8.00
N ARG A 37 -14.70 -10.73 6.74
CA ARG A 37 -15.98 -11.25 6.19
C ARG A 37 -16.50 -12.45 6.97
N LYS A 38 -15.62 -13.41 7.31
CA LYS A 38 -16.00 -14.58 8.10
C LYS A 38 -16.54 -14.18 9.48
N VAL A 39 -15.88 -13.25 10.16
CA VAL A 39 -16.28 -12.81 11.51
C VAL A 39 -17.59 -12.01 11.48
N LEU A 40 -17.78 -11.13 10.47
CA LEU A 40 -19.04 -10.39 10.30
C LEU A 40 -20.26 -11.29 10.02
N ALA A 41 -20.03 -12.46 9.43
CA ALA A 41 -21.08 -13.46 9.14
C ALA A 41 -21.31 -14.45 10.30
N MET A 42 -20.55 -14.37 11.40
CA MET A 42 -20.69 -15.32 12.51
C MET A 42 -22.01 -15.11 13.27
N PRO A 43 -22.66 -16.17 13.73
CA PRO A 43 -23.73 -16.06 14.70
C PRO A 43 -23.24 -15.31 15.96
N GLY A 44 -24.08 -14.42 16.47
CA GLY A 44 -23.73 -13.60 17.64
C GLY A 44 -22.85 -12.36 17.35
N PHE A 45 -22.52 -12.05 16.07
CA PHE A 45 -21.94 -10.75 15.74
C PHE A 45 -22.95 -9.65 16.11
N PRO A 46 -22.54 -8.65 16.92
CA PRO A 46 -23.46 -7.61 17.39
C PRO A 46 -24.05 -6.82 16.24
N LYS A 47 -25.37 -6.80 16.13
CA LYS A 47 -26.14 -6.01 15.15
C LYS A 47 -27.23 -5.28 15.89
N ASP A 48 -27.60 -4.14 15.38
CA ASP A 48 -28.78 -3.41 15.80
C ASP A 48 -29.42 -2.80 14.55
N ASP A 49 -30.35 -3.53 13.98
CA ASP A 49 -31.05 -3.17 12.75
C ASP A 49 -32.02 -1.99 12.95
N THR A 50 -32.21 -1.55 14.20
CA THR A 50 -33.06 -0.40 14.54
C THR A 50 -32.31 0.92 14.57
N ILE A 51 -30.96 0.90 14.44
CA ILE A 51 -30.16 2.11 14.28
C ILE A 51 -30.27 2.60 12.84
N PRO A 52 -30.70 3.86 12.62
CA PRO A 52 -30.78 4.41 11.25
C PRO A 52 -29.41 4.40 10.58
N LYS A 53 -29.37 4.13 9.26
CA LYS A 53 -28.13 4.18 8.47
C LYS A 53 -27.49 5.58 8.41
N VAL A 54 -28.34 6.59 8.55
CA VAL A 54 -27.90 8.02 8.65
C VAL A 54 -28.34 8.53 10.01
N ILE A 55 -27.39 8.91 10.82
CA ILE A 55 -27.65 9.38 12.19
C ILE A 55 -27.84 10.89 12.12
N ASN A 56 -29.08 11.31 12.25
CA ASN A 56 -29.46 12.73 12.32
C ASN A 56 -29.81 13.18 13.75
N ASP A 57 -30.02 12.21 14.67
CA ASP A 57 -30.40 12.51 16.05
C ASP A 57 -29.24 12.26 17.03
N PRO A 58 -28.77 13.28 17.76
CA PRO A 58 -27.76 13.11 18.81
C PRO A 58 -28.13 12.07 19.88
N ALA A 59 -29.41 11.77 20.09
CA ALA A 59 -29.87 10.76 21.03
C ALA A 59 -29.43 9.34 20.64
N ASP A 60 -29.15 9.08 19.37
CA ASP A 60 -28.67 7.78 18.88
C ASP A 60 -27.16 7.54 19.13
N PHE A 61 -26.36 8.57 19.39
CA PHE A 61 -24.92 8.43 19.59
C PHE A 61 -24.49 7.49 20.72
N PRO A 62 -25.11 7.51 21.92
CA PRO A 62 -24.73 6.57 22.98
C PRO A 62 -24.97 5.12 22.59
N ARG A 63 -26.09 4.85 21.90
CA ARG A 63 -26.47 3.53 21.43
C ARG A 63 -25.53 3.02 20.34
N LEU A 64 -25.20 3.87 19.38
CA LEU A 64 -24.22 3.58 18.34
C LEU A 64 -22.83 3.29 18.93
N THR A 65 -22.40 4.10 19.90
CA THR A 65 -21.12 3.92 20.58
C THR A 65 -21.07 2.58 21.31
N LYS A 66 -22.15 2.18 21.97
CA LYS A 66 -22.26 0.86 22.63
C LYS A 66 -22.17 -0.28 21.62
N LEU A 67 -22.89 -0.17 20.52
CA LEU A 67 -22.85 -1.17 19.44
C LEU A 67 -21.45 -1.30 18.85
N HIS A 68 -20.83 -0.17 18.52
CA HIS A 68 -19.47 -0.14 17.97
C HIS A 68 -18.46 -0.81 18.92
N ARG A 69 -18.52 -0.50 20.23
CA ARG A 69 -17.66 -1.15 21.24
C ARG A 69 -17.86 -2.65 21.30
N ALA A 70 -19.12 -3.11 21.23
CA ALA A 70 -19.43 -4.55 21.20
C ALA A 70 -18.88 -5.22 19.93
N GLN A 71 -19.02 -4.58 18.77
CA GLN A 71 -18.48 -5.06 17.51
C GLN A 71 -16.95 -5.14 17.53
N GLU A 72 -16.28 -4.12 18.06
CA GLU A 72 -14.81 -4.11 18.17
C GLU A 72 -14.30 -5.19 19.14
N ALA A 73 -14.97 -5.37 20.28
CA ALA A 73 -14.65 -6.45 21.20
C ALA A 73 -14.82 -7.84 20.56
N PHE A 74 -15.89 -8.02 19.78
CA PHE A 74 -16.13 -9.26 19.03
C PHE A 74 -15.07 -9.51 17.97
N LYS A 75 -14.73 -8.50 17.15
CA LYS A 75 -13.67 -8.55 16.15
C LYS A 75 -12.31 -8.90 16.76
N LYS A 76 -11.98 -8.28 17.91
CA LYS A 76 -10.76 -8.55 18.67
C LYS A 76 -10.72 -10.00 19.15
N LYS A 77 -11.81 -10.48 19.81
CA LYS A 77 -11.94 -11.86 20.28
C LYS A 77 -11.74 -12.88 19.16
N HIS A 78 -12.24 -12.60 17.97
CA HIS A 78 -12.14 -13.48 16.81
C HIS A 78 -10.95 -13.23 15.90
N GLY A 79 -9.95 -12.44 16.34
CA GLY A 79 -8.65 -12.29 15.70
C GLY A 79 -8.62 -11.43 14.45
N VAL A 80 -9.60 -10.55 14.21
CA VAL A 80 -9.59 -9.59 13.10
C VAL A 80 -8.49 -8.56 13.31
N HIS A 81 -8.31 -8.08 14.54
CA HIS A 81 -7.24 -7.12 14.88
C HIS A 81 -5.84 -7.68 14.61
N ALA A 82 -5.58 -8.95 14.96
CA ALA A 82 -4.30 -9.58 14.68
C ALA A 82 -3.97 -9.64 13.17
N THR A 83 -4.99 -9.86 12.33
CA THR A 83 -4.80 -9.82 10.86
C THR A 83 -4.63 -8.38 10.34
N TRP A 84 -5.24 -7.40 10.97
CA TRP A 84 -5.00 -5.98 10.68
C TRP A 84 -3.57 -5.58 11.01
N ASP A 85 -3.08 -5.93 12.21
CA ASP A 85 -1.70 -5.65 12.62
C ASP A 85 -0.67 -6.29 11.67
N ALA A 86 -0.97 -7.50 11.18
CA ALA A 86 -0.12 -8.17 10.19
C ALA A 86 -0.13 -7.43 8.85
N LEU A 87 -1.29 -6.96 8.41
CA LEU A 87 -1.44 -6.14 7.20
C LEU A 87 -0.67 -4.83 7.32
N GLU A 88 -0.83 -4.12 8.42
CA GLU A 88 -0.15 -2.85 8.67
C GLU A 88 1.38 -3.02 8.67
N ARG A 89 1.91 -4.08 9.34
CA ARG A 89 3.34 -4.40 9.27
C ARG A 89 3.81 -4.66 7.85
N SER A 90 3.01 -5.36 7.04
CA SER A 90 3.36 -5.65 5.65
C SER A 90 3.36 -4.40 4.77
N TRP A 91 2.44 -3.47 4.98
CA TRP A 91 2.43 -2.16 4.30
C TRP A 91 3.65 -1.32 4.65
N ARG A 92 4.00 -1.25 5.94
CA ARG A 92 5.22 -0.55 6.40
C ARG A 92 6.48 -1.15 5.78
N ALA A 93 6.57 -2.49 5.70
CA ALA A 93 7.69 -3.17 5.06
C ALA A 93 7.78 -2.87 3.56
N ALA A 94 6.64 -2.87 2.85
CA ALA A 94 6.59 -2.53 1.43
C ALA A 94 6.97 -1.06 1.17
N GLY A 95 6.48 -0.14 2.00
CA GLY A 95 6.84 1.28 1.94
C GLY A 95 8.33 1.52 2.20
N LYS A 96 8.89 0.85 3.22
CA LYS A 96 10.34 0.91 3.49
C LYS A 96 11.16 0.39 2.32
N ALA A 97 10.79 -0.77 1.75
CA ALA A 97 11.50 -1.33 0.61
C ALA A 97 11.46 -0.38 -0.61
N ALA A 98 10.33 0.27 -0.87
CA ALA A 98 10.19 1.26 -1.92
C ALA A 98 11.11 2.48 -1.67
N ASN A 99 11.09 3.05 -0.47
CA ASN A 99 11.98 4.14 -0.10
C ASN A 99 13.45 3.77 -0.28
N ASP A 100 13.86 2.57 0.16
CA ASP A 100 15.22 2.08 0.03
C ASP A 100 15.65 1.94 -1.46
N ALA A 101 14.73 1.54 -2.34
CA ALA A 101 14.99 1.46 -3.79
C ALA A 101 15.09 2.84 -4.44
N PHE A 102 14.16 3.75 -4.12
CA PHE A 102 14.18 5.11 -4.69
C PHE A 102 15.32 5.99 -4.16
N ALA A 103 15.84 5.72 -2.97
CA ALA A 103 17.02 6.40 -2.44
C ALA A 103 18.31 6.08 -3.22
N LEU A 104 18.35 4.97 -3.96
CA LEU A 104 19.48 4.64 -4.81
C LEU A 104 19.41 5.41 -6.13
N ARG A 105 20.52 6.07 -6.50
CA ARG A 105 20.67 6.75 -7.78
C ARG A 105 20.92 5.71 -8.87
N ALA A 106 20.17 5.77 -9.97
CA ALA A 106 20.47 4.98 -11.14
C ALA A 106 21.75 5.49 -11.81
N ARG A 107 22.60 4.58 -12.28
CA ARG A 107 23.88 4.87 -12.94
C ARG A 107 23.83 4.61 -14.43
N THR A 108 22.83 3.86 -14.90
CA THR A 108 22.59 3.52 -16.29
C THR A 108 21.18 3.92 -16.71
N MET A 109 20.95 4.05 -18.01
CA MET A 109 19.60 4.29 -18.55
C MET A 109 18.66 3.11 -18.21
N GLU A 110 19.17 1.87 -18.22
CA GLU A 110 18.41 0.69 -17.83
C GLU A 110 17.94 0.78 -16.37
N GLY A 111 18.82 1.21 -15.45
CA GLY A 111 18.47 1.44 -14.05
C GLY A 111 17.44 2.57 -13.87
N ALA A 112 17.55 3.64 -14.64
CA ALA A 112 16.58 4.74 -14.60
C ALA A 112 15.19 4.31 -15.11
N ILE A 113 15.13 3.55 -16.19
CA ILE A 113 13.90 2.97 -16.73
C ILE A 113 13.28 2.00 -15.72
N ALA A 114 14.09 1.14 -15.07
CA ALA A 114 13.61 0.23 -14.04
C ALA A 114 12.97 0.97 -12.85
N LYS A 115 13.52 2.11 -12.45
CA LYS A 115 12.89 2.98 -11.42
C LYS A 115 11.57 3.59 -11.88
N LEU A 116 11.43 3.97 -13.15
CA LEU A 116 10.15 4.43 -13.69
C LEU A 116 9.08 3.32 -13.66
N HIS A 117 9.45 2.11 -14.07
CA HIS A 117 8.55 0.95 -13.96
C HIS A 117 8.16 0.68 -12.51
N LEU A 118 9.13 0.77 -11.58
CA LEU A 118 8.84 0.63 -10.17
C LEU A 118 7.89 1.71 -9.67
N ALA A 119 8.12 2.98 -10.04
CA ALA A 119 7.24 4.09 -9.67
C ALA A 119 5.81 3.83 -10.14
N ARG A 120 5.63 3.42 -11.41
CA ARG A 120 4.32 3.05 -11.96
C ARG A 120 3.66 1.91 -11.17
N PHE A 121 4.42 0.87 -10.84
CA PHE A 121 3.94 -0.28 -10.06
C PHE A 121 3.52 0.11 -8.64
N VAL A 122 4.31 0.92 -7.94
CA VAL A 122 4.05 1.31 -6.54
C VAL A 122 2.92 2.35 -6.46
N VAL A 123 2.80 3.23 -7.44
CA VAL A 123 1.73 4.24 -7.52
C VAL A 123 0.35 3.59 -7.78
N GLY A 124 0.35 2.32 -8.22
CA GLY A 124 -0.90 1.59 -8.41
C GLY A 124 -1.73 2.14 -9.55
N VAL A 125 -1.07 2.49 -10.66
CA VAL A 125 -1.73 2.48 -11.96
C VAL A 125 -1.90 1.01 -12.32
N ASP A 126 -2.72 0.32 -11.50
CA ASP A 126 -3.25 -0.98 -11.85
C ASP A 126 -4.38 -0.71 -12.85
N PRO A 127 -4.25 -1.10 -14.12
CA PRO A 127 -5.30 -0.88 -15.10
C PRO A 127 -6.60 -1.63 -14.74
N GLU A 128 -6.58 -2.53 -13.76
CA GLU A 128 -7.74 -3.26 -13.26
C GLU A 128 -8.40 -2.62 -12.03
N MET A 129 -7.83 -1.56 -11.45
CA MET A 129 -8.53 -0.79 -10.42
C MET A 129 -9.48 0.20 -11.10
N PRO A 130 -10.80 0.07 -10.92
CA PRO A 130 -11.73 1.08 -11.39
C PRO A 130 -11.32 2.43 -10.78
N GLU A 131 -11.40 3.48 -11.61
CA GLU A 131 -11.28 4.86 -11.14
C GLU A 131 -12.39 5.10 -10.10
N THR A 132 -12.13 4.75 -8.86
CA THR A 132 -13.01 5.16 -7.76
C THR A 132 -12.81 6.64 -7.59
N GLY A 133 -13.83 7.40 -7.99
CA GLY A 133 -13.87 8.87 -7.94
C GLY A 133 -13.87 9.43 -6.52
N ASP A 134 -13.03 8.89 -5.63
CA ASP A 134 -12.95 9.28 -4.24
C ASP A 134 -11.95 10.42 -4.04
N ALA A 135 -12.44 11.50 -3.41
CA ALA A 135 -11.68 12.69 -3.00
C ALA A 135 -10.45 12.37 -2.10
N ASN A 136 -10.28 11.15 -1.63
CA ASN A 136 -9.10 10.66 -0.91
C ASN A 136 -7.88 10.38 -1.80
N LEU A 137 -8.05 10.40 -3.13
CA LEU A 137 -6.94 10.27 -4.10
C LEU A 137 -5.88 11.37 -3.93
N SER A 138 -6.25 12.58 -3.52
CA SER A 138 -5.32 13.71 -3.35
C SER A 138 -4.28 13.49 -2.24
N ALA A 139 -4.68 12.96 -1.10
CA ALA A 139 -3.77 12.63 0.00
C ALA A 139 -2.87 11.43 -0.37
N TYR A 140 -3.43 10.45 -1.08
CA TYR A 140 -2.72 9.25 -1.51
C TYR A 140 -1.72 9.53 -2.65
N GLN A 141 -1.98 10.53 -3.47
CA GLN A 141 -1.08 10.98 -4.55
C GLN A 141 0.10 11.80 -4.02
N ASN A 142 -0.10 12.61 -2.97
CA ASN A 142 0.91 13.52 -2.46
C ASN A 142 2.15 12.81 -1.87
N TRP A 143 2.04 11.67 -1.22
CA TRP A 143 3.19 10.97 -0.67
C TRP A 143 3.93 10.08 -1.69
N ARG A 144 3.33 9.80 -2.87
CA ARG A 144 3.92 9.02 -3.97
C ARG A 144 4.65 9.87 -4.99
N ARG A 145 4.32 11.16 -5.07
CA ARG A 145 4.94 12.11 -5.97
C ARG A 145 6.48 12.14 -5.88
N PRO A 146 7.11 12.14 -4.69
CA PRO A 146 8.56 12.12 -4.59
C PRO A 146 9.25 10.92 -5.27
N TRP A 147 8.60 9.78 -5.35
CA TRP A 147 9.15 8.61 -6.05
C TRP A 147 9.13 8.76 -7.56
N ILE A 148 8.06 9.32 -8.10
CA ILE A 148 7.94 9.63 -9.52
C ILE A 148 8.98 10.68 -9.90
N ASP A 149 9.04 11.78 -9.16
CA ASP A 149 9.98 12.88 -9.40
C ASP A 149 11.43 12.39 -9.34
N ASN A 150 11.76 11.51 -8.39
CA ASN A 150 13.10 10.90 -8.29
C ASN A 150 13.44 10.02 -9.50
N ALA A 151 12.47 9.22 -9.98
CA ALA A 151 12.68 8.37 -11.15
C ALA A 151 12.83 9.21 -12.43
N ILE A 152 12.05 10.27 -12.60
CA ILE A 152 12.16 11.22 -13.71
C ILE A 152 13.51 11.93 -13.69
N ALA A 153 13.96 12.44 -12.53
CA ALA A 153 15.25 13.10 -12.39
C ALA A 153 16.42 12.20 -12.80
N ASP A 154 16.35 10.90 -12.52
CA ASP A 154 17.38 9.96 -12.99
C ASP A 154 17.40 9.82 -14.52
N VAL A 155 16.23 9.78 -15.18
CA VAL A 155 16.14 9.72 -16.66
C VAL A 155 16.67 11.00 -17.30
N GLU A 156 16.24 12.17 -16.79
CA GLU A 156 16.69 13.47 -17.30
C GLU A 156 18.20 13.64 -17.21
N ARG A 157 18.79 13.21 -16.08
CA ARG A 157 20.24 13.26 -15.89
C ARG A 157 20.98 12.38 -16.89
N MET A 158 20.47 11.16 -17.15
CA MET A 158 21.06 10.26 -18.13
C MET A 158 20.95 10.81 -19.56
N ALA A 159 19.81 11.41 -19.89
CA ALA A 159 19.62 12.04 -21.21
C ALA A 159 20.58 13.23 -21.45
N LYS A 160 20.90 14.01 -20.42
CA LYS A 160 21.85 15.13 -20.49
C LYS A 160 23.31 14.63 -20.59
N GLY A 161 23.67 13.57 -19.85
CA GLY A 161 25.04 13.01 -19.86
C GLY A 161 25.42 12.25 -21.13
N GLY A 162 24.45 11.84 -21.95
CA GLY A 162 24.68 11.17 -23.24
C GLY A 162 24.90 12.11 -24.41
N ARG A 163 24.96 13.45 -24.19
CA ARG A 163 25.18 14.49 -25.21
C ARG A 163 26.57 15.08 -25.19
N SER A 164 27.53 14.49 -24.46
CA SER A 164 28.96 14.91 -24.43
C SER A 164 29.84 13.99 -25.26
#